data_ea833c5ad14746f9f4bff378fb23e095
#
_entry.id   ea833c5ad14746f9f4bff378fb23e095
#
_cell.length_a   1.000
_cell.length_b   1.000
_cell.length_c   1.000
_cell.angle_alpha   90.00
_cell.angle_beta   90.00
_cell.angle_gamma   90.00
#
_symmetry.space_group_name_H-M   'P 1'
#
loop_
_entity.id
_entity.type
_entity.pdbx_description
1 polymer ?
#
loop_
_entity_poly.entity_id
_entity_poly.type
_entity_poly.pdbx_seq_one_letter_code
_entity_poly.pdbx_strand_id
1 'polypeptide(L)'
;QYGNSELSSKILENETEELNNKTMRNHVLKTQKKIEQNYYEIRKNLFDYDKIDNLQFEAVIDAKSKVLNQFSVAGLFYQIIDMMCKSFDYDKLAKRLPLQDLHITKEDVEQKKAARKLKDFLKGSLENDNEGGMITQRLKSCLAYAIISEWTEHIQKVEDLQKVSRYR
;
A
#
# COMPACT_ATOMS: atom_id res chain seq x y z
N GLN A 1 -19.38 -21.96 -20.06
CA GLN A 1 -20.52 -21.08 -19.75
C GLN A 1 -20.96 -20.17 -20.93
N TYR A 2 -20.25 -20.16 -22.06
CA TYR A 2 -20.58 -19.29 -23.22
C TYR A 2 -21.28 -20.03 -24.36
N GLY A 3 -21.50 -21.34 -24.23
CA GLY A 3 -22.18 -22.15 -25.22
C GLY A 3 -23.66 -22.37 -24.90
N ASN A 4 -24.49 -22.37 -25.93
CA ASN A 4 -25.87 -22.76 -25.80
C ASN A 4 -25.95 -24.30 -25.82
N SER A 5 -26.46 -24.92 -24.75
CA SER A 5 -26.53 -26.39 -24.58
C SER A 5 -27.31 -27.06 -25.72
N GLU A 6 -28.32 -26.41 -26.25
CA GLU A 6 -29.12 -26.88 -27.38
C GLU A 6 -28.36 -26.94 -28.72
N LEU A 7 -27.40 -26.03 -28.94
CA LEU A 7 -26.50 -26.04 -30.08
C LEU A 7 -25.41 -27.09 -29.95
N SER A 8 -24.91 -27.30 -28.72
CA SER A 8 -23.90 -28.33 -28.44
C SER A 8 -24.45 -29.74 -28.70
N SER A 9 -25.71 -30.02 -28.31
CA SER A 9 -26.34 -31.32 -28.58
C SER A 9 -26.57 -31.56 -30.08
N LYS A 10 -27.00 -30.53 -30.82
CA LYS A 10 -27.20 -30.63 -32.30
C LYS A 10 -25.89 -30.79 -33.08
N ILE A 11 -24.76 -30.29 -32.56
CA ILE A 11 -23.41 -30.51 -33.14
C ILE A 11 -22.95 -31.94 -32.91
N LEU A 12 -23.21 -32.52 -31.75
CA LEU A 12 -22.86 -33.89 -31.41
C LEU A 12 -23.68 -34.93 -32.18
N GLU A 13 -24.92 -34.61 -32.54
CA GLU A 13 -25.78 -35.48 -33.34
C GLU A 13 -25.42 -35.53 -34.83
N ASN A 14 -24.72 -34.50 -35.37
CA ASN A 14 -24.36 -34.39 -36.80
C ASN A 14 -22.83 -34.36 -36.99
N GLU A 15 -22.13 -35.41 -36.61
CA GLU A 15 -20.66 -35.52 -36.70
C GLU A 15 -20.09 -35.48 -38.12
N THR A 16 -20.87 -35.45 -39.17
CA THR A 16 -20.40 -35.59 -40.56
C THR A 16 -20.82 -34.53 -41.58
N GLU A 17 -21.65 -33.57 -41.22
CA GLU A 17 -21.99 -32.45 -42.13
C GLU A 17 -21.11 -31.23 -41.88
N GLU A 18 -20.47 -30.72 -42.94
CA GLU A 18 -19.77 -29.45 -42.90
C GLU A 18 -20.68 -28.38 -42.28
N LEU A 19 -20.26 -27.82 -41.15
CA LEU A 19 -20.97 -26.78 -40.39
C LEU A 19 -21.07 -25.46 -41.16
N ASN A 20 -21.72 -25.50 -42.30
CA ASN A 20 -21.88 -24.39 -43.24
C ASN A 20 -23.19 -23.59 -43.04
N ASN A 21 -23.87 -23.84 -41.93
CA ASN A 21 -25.11 -23.13 -41.66
C ASN A 21 -24.81 -21.68 -41.20
N LYS A 22 -25.36 -20.70 -41.93
CA LYS A 22 -25.25 -19.24 -41.68
C LYS A 22 -25.56 -18.89 -40.20
N THR A 23 -26.51 -19.59 -39.58
CA THR A 23 -26.91 -19.42 -38.18
C THR A 23 -25.77 -19.82 -37.20
N MET A 24 -25.12 -20.94 -37.47
CA MET A 24 -23.96 -21.41 -36.70
C MET A 24 -22.80 -20.45 -36.80
N ARG A 25 -22.44 -20.02 -38.03
CA ARG A 25 -21.38 -19.02 -38.25
C ARG A 25 -21.65 -17.74 -37.46
N ASN A 26 -22.88 -17.23 -37.50
CA ASN A 26 -23.26 -16.04 -36.76
C ASN A 26 -23.21 -16.23 -35.26
N HIS A 27 -23.53 -17.44 -34.76
CA HIS A 27 -23.42 -17.75 -33.32
C HIS A 27 -21.95 -17.79 -32.87
N VAL A 28 -21.11 -18.45 -33.65
CA VAL A 28 -19.66 -18.50 -33.38
C VAL A 28 -19.07 -17.09 -33.34
N LEU A 29 -19.38 -16.26 -34.36
CA LEU A 29 -18.89 -14.87 -34.40
C LEU A 29 -19.38 -14.03 -33.23
N LYS A 30 -20.64 -14.18 -32.80
CA LYS A 30 -21.17 -13.50 -31.61
C LYS A 30 -20.46 -13.96 -30.34
N THR A 31 -20.20 -15.26 -30.21
CA THR A 31 -19.51 -15.81 -29.04
C THR A 31 -18.07 -15.33 -29.01
N GLN A 32 -17.36 -15.36 -30.16
CA GLN A 32 -15.99 -14.81 -30.25
C GLN A 32 -15.94 -13.34 -29.86
N LYS A 33 -16.83 -12.51 -30.40
CA LYS A 33 -16.90 -11.10 -30.07
C LYS A 33 -17.15 -10.87 -28.58
N LYS A 34 -18.01 -11.68 -27.95
CA LYS A 34 -18.27 -11.61 -26.51
C LYS A 34 -17.04 -12.00 -25.67
N ILE A 35 -16.30 -13.03 -26.11
CA ILE A 35 -15.05 -13.46 -25.46
C ILE A 35 -13.98 -12.38 -25.59
N GLU A 36 -13.81 -11.81 -26.80
CA GLU A 36 -12.86 -10.72 -27.04
C GLU A 36 -13.16 -9.50 -26.20
N GLN A 37 -14.44 -9.12 -26.09
CA GLN A 37 -14.88 -8.01 -25.25
C GLN A 37 -14.58 -8.26 -23.78
N ASN A 38 -14.84 -9.46 -23.29
CA ASN A 38 -14.52 -9.84 -21.91
C ASN A 38 -13.00 -9.78 -21.65
N TYR A 39 -12.18 -10.30 -22.54
CA TYR A 39 -10.72 -10.19 -22.43
C TYR A 39 -10.23 -8.74 -22.52
N TYR A 40 -10.88 -7.91 -23.32
CA TYR A 40 -10.57 -6.48 -23.37
C TYR A 40 -10.85 -5.79 -22.03
N GLU A 41 -12.01 -6.06 -21.42
CA GLU A 41 -12.37 -5.51 -20.12
C GLU A 41 -11.40 -5.96 -19.01
N ILE A 42 -11.02 -7.25 -19.01
CA ILE A 42 -10.02 -7.77 -18.06
C ILE A 42 -8.67 -7.05 -18.23
N ARG A 43 -8.18 -6.90 -19.47
CA ARG A 43 -6.92 -6.19 -19.73
C ARG A 43 -6.99 -4.73 -19.35
N LYS A 44 -8.11 -4.07 -19.62
CA LYS A 44 -8.33 -2.68 -19.26
C LYS A 44 -8.29 -2.50 -17.73
N ASN A 45 -9.00 -3.33 -16.99
CA ASN A 45 -9.00 -3.28 -15.54
C ASN A 45 -7.60 -3.52 -14.97
N LEU A 46 -6.85 -4.49 -15.50
CA LEU A 46 -5.45 -4.72 -15.12
C LEU A 46 -4.58 -3.48 -15.36
N PHE A 47 -4.70 -2.86 -16.52
CA PHE A 47 -3.95 -1.64 -16.85
C PHE A 47 -4.30 -0.47 -15.91
N ASP A 48 -5.58 -0.30 -15.57
CA ASP A 48 -6.03 0.74 -14.66
C ASP A 48 -5.49 0.51 -13.22
N TYR A 49 -5.41 -0.75 -12.75
CA TYR A 49 -4.78 -1.09 -11.48
C TYR A 49 -3.27 -0.82 -11.50
N ASP A 50 -2.56 -1.31 -12.51
CA ASP A 50 -1.12 -1.10 -12.64
C ASP A 50 -0.76 0.39 -12.69
N LYS A 51 -1.59 1.22 -13.31
CA LYS A 51 -1.41 2.67 -13.34
C LYS A 51 -1.52 3.29 -11.94
N ILE A 52 -2.50 2.87 -11.15
CA ILE A 52 -2.69 3.36 -9.78
C ILE A 52 -1.51 2.94 -8.91
N ASP A 53 -1.11 1.67 -8.98
CA ASP A 53 0.01 1.12 -8.22
C ASP A 53 1.32 1.85 -8.55
N ASN A 54 1.58 2.15 -9.82
CA ASN A 54 2.75 2.91 -10.24
C ASN A 54 2.74 4.35 -9.70
N LEU A 55 1.60 5.05 -9.75
CA LEU A 55 1.48 6.40 -9.18
C LEU A 55 1.72 6.42 -7.67
N GLN A 56 1.21 5.43 -6.96
CA GLN A 56 1.44 5.27 -5.52
C GLN A 56 2.91 4.97 -5.22
N PHE A 57 3.53 4.08 -6.00
CA PHE A 57 4.94 3.75 -5.87
C PHE A 57 5.84 4.97 -6.10
N GLU A 58 5.59 5.75 -7.14
CA GLU A 58 6.31 7.00 -7.40
C GLU A 58 6.21 7.96 -6.20
N ALA A 59 5.02 8.12 -5.62
CA ALA A 59 4.82 8.95 -4.44
C ALA A 59 5.61 8.46 -3.22
N VAL A 60 5.70 7.14 -3.02
CA VAL A 60 6.49 6.52 -1.94
C VAL A 60 7.99 6.71 -2.15
N ILE A 61 8.48 6.53 -3.38
CA ILE A 61 9.90 6.75 -3.71
C ILE A 61 10.26 8.23 -3.54
N ASP A 62 9.38 9.14 -3.95
CA ASP A 62 9.58 10.59 -3.74
C ASP A 62 9.63 10.94 -2.25
N ALA A 63 8.70 10.41 -1.44
CA ALA A 63 8.70 10.60 0.00
C ALA A 63 9.99 10.07 0.65
N LYS A 64 10.44 8.87 0.28
CA LYS A 64 11.70 8.28 0.75
C LYS A 64 12.90 9.16 0.35
N SER A 65 12.94 9.61 -0.91
CA SER A 65 14.00 10.45 -1.43
C SER A 65 14.08 11.79 -0.69
N LYS A 66 12.94 12.41 -0.43
CA LYS A 66 12.85 13.63 0.38
C LYS A 66 13.43 13.43 1.78
N VAL A 67 13.08 12.35 2.46
CA VAL A 67 13.63 12.03 3.80
C VAL A 67 15.16 11.88 3.75
N LEU A 68 15.68 11.16 2.78
CA LEU A 68 17.11 10.90 2.68
C LEU A 68 17.91 12.16 2.31
N ASN A 69 17.35 13.01 1.46
CA ASN A 69 18.02 14.22 0.96
C ASN A 69 17.84 15.45 1.88
N GLN A 70 16.90 15.39 2.85
CA GLN A 70 16.75 16.48 3.81
C GLN A 70 17.98 16.63 4.71
N PHE A 71 18.40 17.86 4.92
CA PHE A 71 19.54 18.18 5.80
C PHE A 71 19.22 17.86 7.26
N SER A 72 17.99 18.12 7.70
CA SER A 72 17.51 17.82 9.05
C SER A 72 16.16 17.13 9.01
N VAL A 73 16.03 16.02 9.74
CA VAL A 73 14.76 15.27 9.92
C VAL A 73 14.06 15.60 11.25
N ALA A 74 14.65 16.49 12.07
CA ALA A 74 14.13 16.84 13.40
C ALA A 74 12.66 17.28 13.35
N GLY A 75 12.30 18.11 12.37
CA GLY A 75 10.92 18.58 12.21
C GLY A 75 9.92 17.47 11.99
N LEU A 76 10.26 16.44 11.22
CA LEU A 76 9.42 15.26 11.00
C LEU A 76 9.24 14.46 12.30
N PHE A 77 10.33 14.24 13.04
CA PHE A 77 10.24 13.54 14.32
C PHE A 77 9.43 14.32 15.35
N TYR A 78 9.50 15.65 15.38
CA TYR A 78 8.66 16.47 16.25
C TYR A 78 7.18 16.30 15.93
N GLN A 79 6.81 16.22 14.65
CA GLN A 79 5.42 15.95 14.25
C GLN A 79 4.98 14.55 14.65
N ILE A 80 5.84 13.53 14.48
CA ILE A 80 5.57 12.16 14.90
C ILE A 80 5.36 12.09 16.42
N ILE A 81 6.21 12.74 17.21
CA ILE A 81 6.07 12.84 18.68
C ILE A 81 4.72 13.47 19.05
N ASP A 82 4.35 14.58 18.40
CA ASP A 82 3.06 15.23 18.66
C ASP A 82 1.88 14.31 18.35
N MET A 83 1.93 13.59 17.22
CA MET A 83 0.87 12.63 16.87
C MET A 83 0.80 11.47 17.85
N MET A 84 1.95 10.90 18.23
CA MET A 84 1.98 9.81 19.20
C MET A 84 1.41 10.23 20.56
N CYS A 85 1.82 11.39 21.07
CA CYS A 85 1.33 11.89 22.36
C CYS A 85 -0.14 12.32 22.34
N LYS A 86 -0.72 12.62 21.15
CA LYS A 86 -2.15 12.89 20.99
C LYS A 86 -2.98 11.61 20.86
N SER A 87 -2.43 10.58 20.24
CA SER A 87 -3.18 9.37 19.86
C SER A 87 -3.04 8.24 20.88
N PHE A 88 -2.00 8.25 21.71
CA PHE A 88 -1.68 7.16 22.62
C PHE A 88 -1.71 7.63 24.08
N ASP A 89 -2.30 6.78 24.92
CA ASP A 89 -2.21 6.82 26.38
C ASP A 89 -0.81 6.34 26.86
N TYR A 90 -0.54 6.53 28.14
CA TYR A 90 0.76 6.19 28.74
C TYR A 90 1.15 4.74 28.48
N ASP A 91 0.25 3.78 28.64
CA ASP A 91 0.58 2.35 28.51
C ASP A 91 0.94 1.97 27.07
N LYS A 92 0.33 2.62 26.09
CA LYS A 92 0.69 2.43 24.66
C LYS A 92 1.99 3.12 24.29
N LEU A 93 2.28 4.28 24.87
CA LEU A 93 3.55 4.97 24.69
C LEU A 93 4.70 4.20 25.34
N ALA A 94 4.52 3.68 26.57
CA ALA A 94 5.53 2.92 27.29
C ALA A 94 5.95 1.61 26.60
N LYS A 95 5.06 1.02 25.81
CA LYS A 95 5.38 -0.14 24.97
C LYS A 95 6.27 0.19 23.76
N ARG A 96 6.33 1.44 23.34
CA ARG A 96 7.04 1.88 22.15
C ARG A 96 8.24 2.76 22.42
N LEU A 97 8.26 3.43 23.57
CA LEU A 97 9.29 4.37 23.96
C LEU A 97 9.79 4.05 25.38
N PRO A 98 11.08 4.23 25.67
CA PRO A 98 11.65 4.01 27.00
C PRO A 98 11.29 5.16 27.93
N LEU A 99 10.01 5.33 28.27
CA LEU A 99 9.50 6.48 29.05
C LEU A 99 10.13 6.55 30.44
N GLN A 100 10.48 5.39 31.04
CA GLN A 100 11.12 5.33 32.35
C GLN A 100 12.50 5.97 32.33
N ASP A 101 13.30 5.64 31.31
CA ASP A 101 14.66 6.19 31.14
C ASP A 101 14.62 7.70 30.87
N LEU A 102 13.52 8.19 30.27
CA LEU A 102 13.30 9.59 29.98
C LEU A 102 12.59 10.34 31.12
N HIS A 103 12.34 9.67 32.26
CA HIS A 103 11.65 10.23 33.42
C HIS A 103 10.27 10.86 33.06
N ILE A 104 9.53 10.20 32.14
CA ILE A 104 8.18 10.62 31.73
C ILE A 104 7.17 9.81 32.52
N THR A 105 6.32 10.51 33.28
CA THR A 105 5.29 9.92 34.14
C THR A 105 3.92 9.89 33.44
N LYS A 106 2.96 9.16 34.04
CA LYS A 106 1.55 9.20 33.58
C LYS A 106 0.98 10.60 33.60
N GLU A 107 1.28 11.37 34.63
CA GLU A 107 0.83 12.75 34.78
C GLU A 107 1.35 13.66 33.64
N ASP A 108 2.60 13.43 33.18
CA ASP A 108 3.16 14.17 32.04
C ASP A 108 2.38 13.92 30.75
N VAL A 109 1.90 12.68 30.54
CA VAL A 109 1.07 12.33 29.36
C VAL A 109 -0.31 12.98 29.48
N GLU A 110 -0.97 12.88 30.63
CA GLU A 110 -2.27 13.48 30.89
C GLU A 110 -2.23 15.02 30.77
N GLN A 111 -1.17 15.65 31.29
CA GLN A 111 -0.94 17.09 31.22
C GLN A 111 -0.37 17.56 29.86
N LYS A 112 -0.22 16.66 28.88
CA LYS A 112 0.37 16.95 27.55
C LYS A 112 1.80 17.49 27.60
N LYS A 113 2.54 17.24 28.68
CA LYS A 113 3.94 17.64 28.86
C LYS A 113 4.93 16.64 28.26
N ALA A 114 4.50 15.39 28.05
CA ALA A 114 5.34 14.32 27.52
C ALA A 114 5.93 14.66 26.14
N ALA A 115 5.13 15.27 25.26
CA ALA A 115 5.60 15.67 23.93
C ALA A 115 6.77 16.66 24.00
N ARG A 116 6.69 17.62 24.94
CA ARG A 116 7.77 18.60 25.15
C ARG A 116 9.04 17.93 25.66
N LYS A 117 8.94 17.08 26.68
CA LYS A 117 10.08 16.34 27.23
C LYS A 117 10.77 15.47 26.16
N LEU A 118 9.98 14.77 25.35
CA LEU A 118 10.52 13.95 24.24
C LEU A 118 11.23 14.80 23.17
N LYS A 119 10.66 15.97 22.82
CA LYS A 119 11.28 16.88 21.86
C LYS A 119 12.57 17.49 22.42
N ASP A 120 12.60 17.89 23.69
CA ASP A 120 13.78 18.45 24.34
C ASP A 120 14.90 17.40 24.39
N PHE A 121 14.58 16.15 24.70
CA PHE A 121 15.55 15.04 24.66
C PHE A 121 16.11 14.83 23.24
N LEU A 122 15.24 14.76 22.24
CA LEU A 122 15.66 14.60 20.83
C LEU A 122 16.52 15.77 20.38
N LYS A 123 16.15 16.99 20.75
CA LYS A 123 16.89 18.21 20.44
C LYS A 123 18.29 18.15 21.03
N GLY A 124 18.43 17.83 22.32
CA GLY A 124 19.73 17.68 22.98
C GLY A 124 20.60 16.58 22.34
N SER A 125 19.98 15.49 21.90
CA SER A 125 20.70 14.42 21.17
C SER A 125 21.20 14.88 19.80
N LEU A 126 20.41 15.68 19.07
CA LEU A 126 20.77 16.19 17.73
C LEU A 126 21.76 17.36 17.78
N GLU A 127 21.72 18.20 18.83
CA GLU A 127 22.69 19.28 19.02
C GLU A 127 24.12 18.75 19.27
N ASN A 128 24.22 17.56 19.89
CA ASN A 128 25.49 16.87 20.09
C ASN A 128 25.95 16.05 18.88
N ASP A 129 25.09 15.89 17.87
CA ASP A 129 25.36 15.19 16.61
C ASP A 129 25.66 16.25 15.54
N ASN A 130 26.90 16.37 15.12
CA ASN A 130 27.25 17.29 14.04
C ASN A 130 26.32 17.06 12.83
N GLU A 131 25.98 18.14 12.11
CA GLU A 131 25.11 18.08 10.92
C GLU A 131 25.55 16.96 9.96
N GLY A 132 24.68 15.95 9.79
CA GLY A 132 25.02 14.72 9.07
C GLY A 132 25.67 13.62 9.89
N GLY A 133 25.71 13.76 11.20
CA GLY A 133 26.27 12.79 12.14
C GLY A 133 25.53 11.47 12.21
N MET A 134 26.03 10.56 13.05
CA MET A 134 25.55 9.18 13.12
C MET A 134 24.07 9.10 13.54
N ILE A 135 23.60 9.96 14.44
CA ILE A 135 22.20 9.97 14.92
C ILE A 135 21.27 10.39 13.79
N THR A 136 21.60 11.50 13.11
CA THR A 136 20.83 11.99 11.96
C THR A 136 20.73 10.95 10.86
N GLN A 137 21.83 10.27 10.52
CA GLN A 137 21.87 9.20 9.53
C GLN A 137 20.98 8.00 9.94
N ARG A 138 21.03 7.59 11.20
CA ARG A 138 20.19 6.50 11.72
C ARG A 138 18.71 6.86 11.69
N LEU A 139 18.35 8.09 12.08
CA LEU A 139 16.97 8.56 12.02
C LEU A 139 16.45 8.57 10.59
N LYS A 140 17.23 9.04 9.63
CA LYS A 140 16.88 8.99 8.19
C LYS A 140 16.66 7.55 7.72
N SER A 141 17.57 6.66 8.08
CA SER A 141 17.48 5.24 7.71
C SER A 141 16.24 4.57 8.30
N CYS A 142 15.91 4.85 9.57
CA CYS A 142 14.70 4.34 10.21
C CYS A 142 13.43 4.83 9.53
N LEU A 143 13.35 6.13 9.20
CA LEU A 143 12.20 6.67 8.47
C LEU A 143 12.06 6.08 7.07
N ALA A 144 13.17 5.98 6.32
CA ALA A 144 13.17 5.40 4.99
C ALA A 144 12.75 3.92 5.02
N TYR A 145 13.22 3.17 6.03
CA TYR A 145 12.80 1.79 6.24
C TYR A 145 11.31 1.68 6.57
N ALA A 146 10.80 2.51 7.49
CA ALA A 146 9.40 2.53 7.86
C ALA A 146 8.50 2.81 6.65
N ILE A 147 8.84 3.80 5.81
CA ILE A 147 8.11 4.11 4.58
C ILE A 147 8.02 2.89 3.65
N ILE A 148 9.12 2.19 3.43
CA ILE A 148 9.15 1.02 2.55
C ILE A 148 8.42 -0.18 3.17
N SER A 149 8.57 -0.39 4.48
CA SER A 149 7.87 -1.47 5.19
C SER A 149 6.35 -1.32 5.13
N GLU A 150 5.84 -0.14 5.41
CA GLU A 150 4.40 0.18 5.31
C GLU A 150 3.88 0.04 3.87
N TRP A 151 4.69 0.46 2.90
CA TRP A 151 4.35 0.28 1.48
C TRP A 151 4.25 -1.21 1.11
N THR A 152 5.22 -2.02 1.54
CA THR A 152 5.22 -3.46 1.25
C THR A 152 3.97 -4.14 1.85
N GLU A 153 3.61 -3.79 3.08
CA GLU A 153 2.39 -4.30 3.72
C GLU A 153 1.11 -3.83 3.00
N HIS A 154 1.10 -2.58 2.54
CA HIS A 154 -0.01 -2.03 1.77
C HIS A 154 -0.20 -2.79 0.46
N ILE A 155 0.85 -3.00 -0.32
CA ILE A 155 0.79 -3.77 -1.58
C ILE A 155 0.30 -5.19 -1.36
N GLN A 156 0.76 -5.88 -0.34
CA GLN A 156 0.26 -7.21 0.01
C GLN A 156 -1.26 -7.21 0.25
N LYS A 157 -1.77 -6.24 1.00
CA LYS A 157 -3.21 -6.10 1.24
C LYS A 157 -3.99 -5.83 -0.06
N VAL A 158 -3.45 -4.99 -0.94
CA VAL A 158 -4.06 -4.69 -2.25
C VAL A 158 -4.10 -5.94 -3.13
N GLU A 159 -3.01 -6.70 -3.22
CA GLU A 159 -2.96 -7.96 -3.96
C GLU A 159 -3.96 -8.99 -3.45
N ASP A 160 -4.10 -9.12 -2.13
CA ASP A 160 -5.06 -10.04 -1.52
C ASP A 160 -6.51 -9.63 -1.82
N LEU A 161 -6.82 -8.35 -1.78
CA LEU A 161 -8.12 -7.81 -2.20
C LEU A 161 -8.39 -8.07 -3.69
N GLN A 162 -7.41 -7.88 -4.56
CA GLN A 162 -7.53 -8.17 -6.00
C GLN A 162 -7.78 -9.66 -6.26
N LYS A 163 -7.11 -10.56 -5.53
CA LYS A 163 -7.37 -12.01 -5.61
C LYS A 163 -8.83 -12.33 -5.27
N VAL A 164 -9.34 -11.81 -4.16
CA VAL A 164 -10.73 -12.03 -3.72
C VAL A 164 -11.74 -11.47 -4.74
N SER A 165 -11.46 -10.33 -5.34
CA SER A 165 -12.36 -9.68 -6.32
C SER A 165 -12.46 -10.46 -7.65
N ARG A 166 -11.43 -11.22 -8.04
CA ARG A 166 -11.44 -12.08 -9.24
C ARG A 166 -12.31 -13.32 -9.11
N TYR A 167 -12.67 -13.73 -7.91
CA TYR A 167 -13.50 -14.92 -7.65
C TYR A 167 -15.00 -14.59 -7.46
N ARG A 168 -15.41 -13.35 -7.59
CA ARG A 168 -16.80 -12.90 -7.61
C ARG A 168 -17.27 -12.57 -9.02
#